data_ef14da424ddd257adbd8704ee9ad9305
#
_entry.id   ef14da424ddd257adbd8704ee9ad9305
#
_cell.length_a   1.000
_cell.length_b   1.000
_cell.length_c   1.000
_cell.angle_alpha   90.00
_cell.angle_beta   90.00
_cell.angle_gamma   90.00
#
_symmetry.space_group_name_H-M   'P 1'
#
loop_
_entity.id
_entity.type
_entity.pdbx_description
1 polymer ?
#
loop_
_entity_poly.entity_id
_entity_poly.type
_entity_poly.pdbx_seq_one_letter_code
_entity_poly.pdbx_strand_id
1 'polypeptide(L)'
;DEALPQADVVVWVASLPQTLTIDAANLRSPCLMIDGGYPKNLNSKASGEGIHVLKGGIVEFGSDIGWQMMEVAEMEKPQRQMFACFAEAILLEFEGIHTNFSWGRNNITLEKMDLIGSASLRHGFQALGLAAAMASA
;
A
#
# COMPACT_ATOMS: atom_id res chain seq x y z
N ASP A 1 6.03 -22.24 -1.34
CA ASP A 1 7.04 -21.81 -0.34
C ASP A 1 8.48 -21.93 -0.84
N GLU A 2 8.77 -22.70 -1.90
CA GLU A 2 10.12 -22.81 -2.48
C GLU A 2 10.59 -21.56 -3.23
N ALA A 3 9.68 -20.68 -3.65
CA ALA A 3 10.00 -19.46 -4.39
C ALA A 3 10.45 -18.29 -3.49
N LEU A 4 9.97 -18.21 -2.25
CA LEU A 4 10.26 -17.10 -1.34
C LEU A 4 11.76 -16.91 -1.07
N PRO A 5 12.57 -17.97 -0.81
CA PRO A 5 14.00 -17.83 -0.58
C PRO A 5 14.81 -17.43 -1.83
N GLN A 6 14.18 -17.35 -3.00
CA GLN A 6 14.83 -17.03 -4.27
C GLN A 6 14.37 -15.68 -4.84
N ALA A 7 13.35 -15.06 -4.23
CA ALA A 7 12.76 -13.84 -4.76
C ALA A 7 13.47 -12.58 -4.26
N ASP A 8 13.88 -11.71 -5.16
CA ASP A 8 14.41 -10.39 -4.86
C ASP A 8 13.28 -9.40 -4.49
N VAL A 9 12.09 -9.62 -5.07
CA VAL A 9 10.89 -8.82 -4.82
C VAL A 9 9.70 -9.74 -4.57
N VAL A 10 8.98 -9.51 -3.47
CA VAL A 10 7.76 -10.24 -3.12
C VAL A 10 6.61 -9.25 -3.04
N VAL A 11 5.56 -9.45 -3.86
CA VAL A 11 4.33 -8.66 -3.81
C VAL A 11 3.23 -9.53 -3.22
N TRP A 12 2.77 -9.16 -2.04
CA TRP A 12 1.72 -9.88 -1.34
C TRP A 12 0.43 -9.08 -1.33
N VAL A 13 -0.61 -9.61 -1.97
CA VAL A 13 -1.93 -8.95 -2.08
C VAL A 13 -3.09 -9.87 -1.70
N ALA A 14 -2.77 -11.00 -1.07
CA ALA A 14 -3.79 -11.95 -0.64
C ALA A 14 -4.33 -11.61 0.75
N SER A 15 -5.64 -11.79 0.95
CA SER A 15 -6.24 -11.78 2.27
C SER A 15 -6.15 -13.19 2.85
N LEU A 16 -5.27 -13.38 3.82
CA LEU A 16 -5.13 -14.64 4.53
C LEU A 16 -5.72 -14.52 5.94
N PRO A 17 -6.14 -15.65 6.54
CA PRO A 17 -6.45 -15.68 7.96
C PRO A 17 -5.23 -15.18 8.77
N GLN A 18 -5.47 -14.47 9.86
CA GLN A 18 -4.41 -13.93 10.74
C GLN A 18 -3.43 -14.99 11.28
N THR A 19 -3.82 -16.26 11.22
CA THR A 19 -2.98 -17.40 11.61
C THR A 19 -1.90 -17.76 10.59
N LEU A 20 -2.00 -17.24 9.36
CA LEU A 20 -1.04 -17.49 8.30
C LEU A 20 -0.21 -16.20 8.09
N THR A 21 0.87 -16.07 8.83
CA THR A 21 1.83 -14.99 8.68
C THR A 21 3.06 -15.48 7.91
N ILE A 22 3.61 -14.62 7.06
CA ILE A 22 4.89 -14.88 6.42
C ILE A 22 5.99 -14.59 7.45
N ASP A 23 6.86 -15.56 7.66
CA ASP A 23 8.07 -15.36 8.44
C ASP A 23 9.16 -14.75 7.53
N ALA A 24 9.72 -13.60 7.92
CA ALA A 24 10.80 -12.98 7.18
C ALA A 24 12.05 -13.87 7.07
N ALA A 25 12.24 -14.80 7.99
CA ALA A 25 13.31 -15.79 7.90
C ALA A 25 13.22 -16.68 6.63
N ASN A 26 12.06 -16.75 6.01
CA ASN A 26 11.85 -17.46 4.75
C ASN A 26 12.08 -16.58 3.51
N LEU A 27 12.38 -15.30 3.69
CA LEU A 27 12.70 -14.39 2.59
C LEU A 27 14.20 -14.37 2.33
N ARG A 28 14.56 -14.19 1.07
CA ARG A 28 15.95 -13.92 0.69
C ARG A 28 16.41 -12.57 1.27
N SER A 29 17.66 -12.44 1.68
CA SER A 29 18.28 -11.16 1.99
C SER A 29 19.35 -10.85 0.92
N PRO A 30 19.32 -9.66 0.28
CA PRO A 30 18.31 -8.60 0.40
C PRO A 30 17.00 -8.91 -0.35
N CYS A 31 15.87 -8.43 0.19
CA CYS A 31 14.55 -8.59 -0.44
C CYS A 31 13.68 -7.35 -0.22
N LEU A 32 12.93 -6.97 -1.25
CA LEU A 32 11.86 -5.99 -1.16
C LEU A 32 10.52 -6.70 -1.03
N MET A 33 9.85 -6.54 0.10
CA MET A 33 8.50 -7.06 0.34
C MET A 33 7.48 -5.92 0.25
N ILE A 34 6.50 -6.06 -0.65
CA ILE A 34 5.35 -5.16 -0.76
C ILE A 34 4.13 -5.88 -0.20
N ASP A 35 3.72 -5.52 1.03
CA ASP A 35 2.54 -6.09 1.67
C ASP A 35 1.32 -5.21 1.43
N GLY A 36 0.53 -5.57 0.40
CA GLY A 36 -0.72 -4.93 0.02
C GLY A 36 -1.97 -5.65 0.55
N GLY A 37 -1.80 -6.75 1.28
CA GLY A 37 -2.90 -7.50 1.89
C GLY A 37 -3.55 -6.77 3.08
N TYR A 38 -4.77 -7.16 3.42
CA TYR A 38 -5.44 -6.74 4.64
C TYR A 38 -6.25 -7.91 5.23
N PRO A 39 -6.10 -8.23 6.52
CA PRO A 39 -5.05 -7.73 7.44
C PRO A 39 -3.63 -8.04 6.93
N LYS A 40 -2.63 -7.32 7.43
CA LYS A 40 -1.24 -7.52 7.03
C LYS A 40 -0.77 -8.92 7.37
N ASN A 41 -0.05 -9.53 6.44
CA ASN A 41 0.36 -10.93 6.54
C ASN A 41 1.82 -11.11 6.96
N LEU A 42 2.61 -10.04 6.87
CA LEU A 42 3.96 -10.07 7.38
C LEU A 42 3.95 -9.79 8.88
N ASN A 43 4.58 -10.66 9.66
CA ASN A 43 4.77 -10.40 11.08
C ASN A 43 5.65 -9.15 11.23
N SER A 44 5.13 -8.10 11.90
CA SER A 44 5.82 -6.82 12.09
C SER A 44 7.15 -6.92 12.85
N LYS A 45 7.38 -8.04 13.53
CA LYS A 45 8.66 -8.37 14.19
C LYS A 45 9.69 -8.97 13.24
N ALA A 46 9.32 -9.19 11.99
CA ALA A 46 10.12 -9.89 11.01
C ALA A 46 10.95 -8.92 10.14
N SER A 47 11.38 -7.77 10.65
CA SER A 47 12.41 -6.97 10.00
C SER A 47 13.77 -7.68 10.20
N GLY A 48 14.10 -8.53 9.26
CA GLY A 48 15.46 -9.10 9.15
C GLY A 48 16.40 -8.09 8.51
N GLU A 49 17.69 -8.19 8.79
CA GLU A 49 18.70 -7.39 8.10
C GLU A 49 18.61 -7.60 6.59
N GLY A 50 18.44 -6.52 5.84
CA GLY A 50 18.27 -6.55 4.37
C GLY A 50 16.85 -6.85 3.87
N ILE A 51 15.84 -6.95 4.74
CA ILE A 51 14.44 -7.07 4.33
C ILE A 51 13.76 -5.70 4.42
N HIS A 52 13.42 -5.14 3.26
CA HIS A 52 12.71 -3.87 3.15
C HIS A 52 11.22 -4.12 2.95
N VAL A 53 10.39 -3.66 3.90
CA VAL A 53 8.94 -3.86 3.84
C VAL A 53 8.25 -2.54 3.46
N LEU A 54 7.53 -2.55 2.34
CA LEU A 54 6.63 -1.49 1.95
C LEU A 54 5.18 -1.87 2.31
N LYS A 55 4.50 -1.04 3.06
CA LYS A 55 3.07 -1.19 3.33
C LYS A 55 2.27 -0.72 2.12
N GLY A 56 1.81 -1.64 1.28
CA GLY A 56 0.96 -1.34 0.14
C GLY A 56 -0.47 -0.96 0.54
N GLY A 57 -1.14 -0.23 -0.34
CA GLY A 57 -2.57 0.07 -0.19
C GLY A 57 -2.91 1.18 0.81
N ILE A 58 -1.92 1.91 1.35
CA ILE A 58 -2.13 3.07 2.22
C ILE A 58 -1.56 4.32 1.54
N VAL A 59 -2.30 5.41 1.62
CA VAL A 59 -1.88 6.73 1.14
C VAL A 59 -1.92 7.74 2.28
N GLU A 60 -1.06 8.74 2.22
CA GLU A 60 -1.03 9.89 3.13
C GLU A 60 -1.52 11.13 2.40
N PHE A 61 -2.21 12.03 3.10
CA PHE A 61 -2.63 13.33 2.58
C PHE A 61 -2.13 14.47 3.47
N GLY A 62 -1.87 15.63 2.84
CA GLY A 62 -1.06 16.69 3.42
C GLY A 62 -1.67 17.51 4.55
N SER A 63 -2.97 17.38 4.82
CA SER A 63 -3.66 18.12 5.86
C SER A 63 -4.39 17.21 6.82
N ASP A 64 -4.42 17.58 8.09
CA ASP A 64 -5.30 16.98 9.08
C ASP A 64 -6.72 17.44 8.78
N ILE A 65 -7.55 16.53 8.27
CA ILE A 65 -8.96 16.82 7.95
C ILE A 65 -9.88 16.56 9.13
N GLY A 66 -9.33 16.28 10.33
CA GLY A 66 -10.10 16.01 11.54
C GLY A 66 -10.94 14.72 11.44
N TRP A 67 -10.74 13.94 10.43
CA TRP A 67 -11.50 12.74 10.18
C TRP A 67 -10.74 11.52 10.72
N GLN A 68 -11.20 11.01 11.81
CA GLN A 68 -10.76 9.71 12.29
C GLN A 68 -11.47 8.63 11.47
N MET A 69 -10.91 8.28 10.34
CA MET A 69 -11.23 6.98 9.79
C MET A 69 -10.74 5.92 10.78
N MET A 70 -11.62 4.98 11.11
CA MET A 70 -11.44 3.82 11.99
C MET A 70 -9.98 3.60 12.40
N GLU A 71 -9.72 3.44 13.69
CA GLU A 71 -8.44 2.95 14.20
C GLU A 71 -8.09 1.61 13.53
N VAL A 72 -7.50 1.71 12.36
CA VAL A 72 -6.89 0.56 11.72
C VAL A 72 -5.51 0.46 12.37
N ALA A 73 -5.28 -0.62 13.09
CA ALA A 73 -4.06 -0.87 13.89
C ALA A 73 -2.75 -0.76 13.08
N GLU A 74 -2.84 -0.56 11.79
CA GLU A 74 -1.74 -0.52 10.83
C GLU A 74 -1.44 0.89 10.31
N MET A 75 -2.27 1.88 10.66
CA MET A 75 -2.04 3.27 10.29
C MET A 75 -1.26 3.98 11.39
N GLU A 76 -0.06 4.42 11.05
CA GLU A 76 0.81 5.17 11.98
C GLU A 76 0.28 6.58 12.25
N LYS A 77 -0.44 7.14 11.27
CA LYS A 77 -1.02 8.49 11.32
C LYS A 77 -2.48 8.44 10.85
N PRO A 78 -3.41 7.89 11.63
CA PRO A 78 -4.79 7.67 11.19
C PRO A 78 -5.52 8.96 10.78
N GLN A 79 -5.07 10.14 11.25
CA GLN A 79 -5.63 11.46 10.87
C GLN A 79 -5.18 11.91 9.46
N ARG A 80 -4.15 11.29 8.91
CA ARG A 80 -3.54 11.66 7.63
C ARG A 80 -3.34 10.48 6.67
N GLN A 81 -3.88 9.34 7.02
CA GLN A 81 -3.71 8.12 6.23
C GLN A 81 -5.06 7.49 5.95
N MET A 82 -5.21 6.92 4.77
CA MET A 82 -6.38 6.13 4.40
C MET A 82 -6.00 5.01 3.44
N PHE A 83 -6.91 4.06 3.25
CA PHE A 83 -6.74 3.06 2.21
C PHE A 83 -6.80 3.71 0.82
N ALA A 84 -5.94 3.25 -0.08
CA ALA A 84 -5.84 3.78 -1.44
C ALA A 84 -7.15 3.66 -2.22
N CYS A 85 -7.97 2.64 -1.97
CA CYS A 85 -9.28 2.49 -2.60
C CYS A 85 -10.27 3.59 -2.18
N PHE A 86 -10.21 4.07 -0.93
CA PHE A 86 -11.01 5.22 -0.50
C PHE A 86 -10.47 6.52 -1.09
N ALA A 87 -9.14 6.67 -1.11
CA ALA A 87 -8.51 7.83 -1.74
C ALA A 87 -8.86 7.92 -3.23
N GLU A 88 -8.87 6.79 -3.96
CA GLU A 88 -9.30 6.75 -5.35
C GLU A 88 -10.72 7.28 -5.49
N ALA A 89 -11.67 6.80 -4.68
CA ALA A 89 -13.06 7.24 -4.76
C ALA A 89 -13.19 8.76 -4.50
N ILE A 90 -12.47 9.30 -3.53
CA ILE A 90 -12.45 10.74 -3.22
C ILE A 90 -11.84 11.54 -4.39
N LEU A 91 -10.74 11.06 -4.94
CA LEU A 91 -10.07 11.72 -6.07
C LEU A 91 -10.95 11.72 -7.31
N LEU A 92 -11.65 10.62 -7.61
CA LEU A 92 -12.58 10.55 -8.73
C LEU A 92 -13.73 11.55 -8.58
N GLU A 93 -14.25 11.73 -7.35
CA GLU A 93 -15.27 12.74 -7.07
C GLU A 93 -14.72 14.16 -7.31
N PHE A 94 -13.50 14.47 -6.85
CA PHE A 94 -12.88 15.77 -7.09
C PHE A 94 -12.60 16.06 -8.56
N GLU A 95 -12.36 15.03 -9.36
CA GLU A 95 -12.16 15.13 -10.81
C GLU A 95 -13.48 15.06 -11.61
N GLY A 96 -14.62 14.90 -10.93
CA GLY A 96 -15.93 14.78 -11.59
C GLY A 96 -16.12 13.49 -12.39
N ILE A 97 -15.42 12.43 -12.03
CA ILE A 97 -15.44 11.13 -12.71
C ILE A 97 -16.39 10.19 -11.97
N HIS A 98 -17.60 10.02 -12.49
CA HIS A 98 -18.67 9.22 -11.86
C HIS A 98 -18.94 7.91 -12.60
N THR A 99 -17.89 7.32 -13.17
CA THR A 99 -17.97 6.05 -13.90
C THR A 99 -17.11 4.99 -13.25
N ASN A 100 -17.34 3.72 -13.63
CA ASN A 100 -16.46 2.65 -13.20
C ASN A 100 -15.02 2.91 -13.68
N PHE A 101 -14.09 3.10 -12.76
CA PHE A 101 -12.73 3.49 -13.06
C PHE A 101 -11.76 2.30 -13.00
N SER A 102 -11.55 1.71 -11.84
CA SER A 102 -10.54 0.66 -11.64
C SER A 102 -11.13 -0.73 -11.41
N TRP A 103 -12.45 -0.88 -11.30
CA TRP A 103 -13.05 -2.17 -11.00
C TRP A 103 -13.00 -3.13 -12.18
N GLY A 104 -12.40 -4.30 -11.95
CA GLY A 104 -12.23 -5.36 -12.96
C GLY A 104 -10.93 -5.24 -13.76
N ARG A 105 -10.41 -6.39 -14.19
CA ARG A 105 -9.08 -6.50 -14.82
C ARG A 105 -8.87 -5.58 -16.03
N ASN A 106 -9.88 -5.38 -16.86
CA ASN A 106 -9.77 -4.61 -18.10
C ASN A 106 -9.88 -3.09 -17.86
N ASN A 107 -10.14 -2.66 -16.64
CA ASN A 107 -10.28 -1.24 -16.30
C ASN A 107 -9.00 -0.63 -15.73
N ILE A 108 -7.97 -1.42 -15.49
CA ILE A 108 -6.67 -0.93 -15.05
C ILE A 108 -5.80 -0.74 -16.29
N THR A 109 -5.62 0.51 -16.70
CA THR A 109 -4.79 0.89 -17.86
C THR A 109 -3.75 1.92 -17.44
N LEU A 110 -2.69 2.07 -18.24
CA LEU A 110 -1.64 3.07 -17.96
C LEU A 110 -2.21 4.49 -17.93
N GLU A 111 -3.12 4.82 -18.85
CA GLU A 111 -3.75 6.14 -18.91
C GLU A 111 -4.53 6.45 -17.63
N LYS A 112 -5.26 5.46 -17.09
CA LYS A 112 -5.98 5.63 -15.82
C LYS A 112 -5.03 5.71 -14.62
N MET A 113 -3.94 4.95 -14.63
CA MET A 113 -2.91 5.06 -13.60
C MET A 113 -2.26 6.45 -13.61
N ASP A 114 -1.93 6.99 -14.78
CA ASP A 114 -1.37 8.33 -14.93
C ASP A 114 -2.38 9.42 -14.50
N LEU A 115 -3.66 9.23 -14.83
CA LEU A 115 -4.73 10.14 -14.44
C LEU A 115 -4.86 10.20 -12.91
N ILE A 116 -5.01 9.05 -12.25
CA ILE A 116 -5.17 9.02 -10.79
C ILE A 116 -3.91 9.46 -10.07
N GLY A 117 -2.72 9.14 -10.61
CA GLY A 117 -1.45 9.64 -10.10
C GLY A 117 -1.33 11.16 -10.18
N SER A 118 -1.74 11.75 -11.29
CA SER A 118 -1.76 13.21 -11.47
C SER A 118 -2.80 13.87 -10.56
N ALA A 119 -3.98 13.27 -10.41
CA ALA A 119 -5.01 13.75 -9.49
C ALA A 119 -4.50 13.69 -8.03
N SER A 120 -3.85 12.61 -7.62
CA SER A 120 -3.32 12.49 -6.27
C SER A 120 -2.31 13.59 -5.95
N LEU A 121 -1.41 13.90 -6.87
CA LEU A 121 -0.46 15.02 -6.70
C LEU A 121 -1.15 16.37 -6.57
N ARG A 122 -2.17 16.64 -7.42
CA ARG A 122 -2.94 17.91 -7.36
C ARG A 122 -3.68 18.09 -6.04
N HIS A 123 -4.21 17.01 -5.50
CA HIS A 123 -5.04 17.02 -4.27
C HIS A 123 -4.24 16.67 -3.00
N GLY A 124 -2.91 16.56 -3.10
CA GLY A 124 -2.03 16.39 -1.94
C GLY A 124 -2.04 14.97 -1.34
N PHE A 125 -2.39 13.97 -2.14
CA PHE A 125 -2.28 12.56 -1.74
C PHE A 125 -0.93 11.98 -2.16
N GLN A 126 -0.33 11.17 -1.31
CA GLN A 126 0.95 10.53 -1.57
C GLN A 126 0.89 9.05 -1.17
N ALA A 127 1.46 8.19 -2.01
CA ALA A 127 1.62 6.78 -1.65
C ALA A 127 2.65 6.64 -0.51
N LEU A 128 2.30 5.88 0.51
CA LEU A 128 3.22 5.57 1.59
C LEU A 128 4.26 4.55 1.12
N GLY A 129 5.48 4.74 1.55
CA GLY A 129 6.51 3.73 1.51
C GLY A 129 7.67 3.96 0.56
N LEU A 130 7.50 4.56 -0.62
CA LEU A 130 8.65 4.76 -1.52
C LEU A 130 9.64 5.80 -0.98
N ALA A 131 9.15 6.94 -0.51
CA ALA A 131 10.01 8.00 0.01
C ALA A 131 10.67 7.64 1.34
N ALA A 132 9.97 6.93 2.24
CA ALA A 132 10.51 6.50 3.51
C ALA A 132 11.54 5.36 3.35
N ALA A 133 11.30 4.43 2.43
CA ALA A 133 12.25 3.34 2.14
C ALA A 133 13.52 3.85 1.46
N MET A 134 13.43 4.90 0.63
CA MET A 134 14.61 5.50 0.00
C MET A 134 15.40 6.42 0.94
N ALA A 135 14.80 6.92 2.02
CA ALA A 135 15.49 7.75 3.01
C ALA A 135 16.24 6.94 4.07
N SER A 136 15.99 5.62 4.16
CA SER A 136 16.63 4.70 5.11
C SER A 136 17.66 3.75 4.47
N ALA A 137 17.90 3.88 3.18
CA ALA A 137 18.93 3.17 2.42
C ALA A 137 20.19 4.04 2.23
#